data_c7f3cbbf47e92ddd6c6a8d2a86f6c2aa
#
_entry.id   c7f3cbbf47e92ddd6c6a8d2a86f6c2aa
#
_cell.length_a   1.000
_cell.length_b   1.000
_cell.length_c   1.000
_cell.angle_alpha   90.00
_cell.angle_beta   90.00
_cell.angle_gamma   90.00
#
_symmetry.space_group_name_H-M   'P 1'
#
loop_
_entity.id
_entity.type
_entity.pdbx_description
1 polymer ?
#
loop_
_entity_poly.entity_id
_entity_poly.type
_entity_poly.pdbx_seq_one_letter_code
_entity_poly.pdbx_strand_id
1 'polypeptide(L)'
;MSGPLIEVRGASFRYGEHVVFRSLGLEVYSGEVLTILGPNGCGKSTLLRCIGGALALDQGSVLLGDVDLAALDARARARKIAFLFQDHTPSFPFAVLDVVSMGRTPYLSTFGAPSRQDSRMAEEALEQVGLRHLKSRPYTELSGGERQLVLLARTLVQQPAVILLDEPTAHLDFKNQVRSLERIGALAGQGVTMIMTSHDPNHAFLFPGRAALMQPGGAITVGPAAQVVTDASLSGAYGIGVSVLSHPRRDGRGEFKFCTPWYN
;
A
#
# COMPACT_ATOMS: atom_id res chain seq x y z
N MET A 1 0.28 23.30 10.61
CA MET A 1 0.31 21.87 10.22
C MET A 1 -0.68 21.72 9.08
N SER A 2 -0.28 21.18 7.93
CA SER A 2 -1.20 20.87 6.83
C SER A 2 -2.16 19.77 7.29
N GLY A 3 -3.45 19.86 6.91
CA GLY A 3 -4.44 18.84 7.21
C GLY A 3 -4.08 17.47 6.60
N PRO A 4 -4.89 16.42 6.86
CA PRO A 4 -4.66 15.10 6.30
C PRO A 4 -4.78 15.12 4.77
N LEU A 5 -3.94 14.32 4.09
CA LEU A 5 -4.04 14.12 2.64
C LEU A 5 -5.22 13.20 2.29
N ILE A 6 -5.39 12.10 3.05
CA ILE A 6 -6.57 11.23 2.98
C ILE A 6 -7.26 11.27 4.33
N GLU A 7 -8.58 11.45 4.30
CA GLU A 7 -9.43 11.37 5.48
C GLU A 7 -10.62 10.46 5.19
N VAL A 8 -10.77 9.42 6.01
CA VAL A 8 -11.92 8.51 6.00
C VAL A 8 -12.83 8.89 7.15
N ARG A 9 -14.08 9.24 6.87
CA ARG A 9 -15.06 9.72 7.86
C ARG A 9 -16.24 8.76 7.97
N GLY A 10 -16.38 8.11 9.12
CA GLY A 10 -17.55 7.30 9.46
C GLY A 10 -17.83 6.16 8.46
N ALA A 11 -16.79 5.61 7.84
CA ALA A 11 -16.92 4.63 6.78
C ALA A 11 -17.54 3.33 7.27
N SER A 12 -18.55 2.82 6.55
CA SER A 12 -19.16 1.52 6.79
C SER A 12 -19.24 0.76 5.47
N PHE A 13 -19.01 -0.55 5.55
CA PHE A 13 -19.07 -1.43 4.38
C PHE A 13 -19.50 -2.85 4.75
N ARG A 14 -20.29 -3.49 3.86
CA ARG A 14 -20.73 -4.89 3.98
C ARG A 14 -20.73 -5.59 2.63
N TYR A 15 -20.53 -6.90 2.66
CA TYR A 15 -20.80 -7.79 1.54
C TYR A 15 -22.11 -8.53 1.82
N GLY A 16 -23.20 -8.16 1.12
CA GLY A 16 -24.54 -8.70 1.44
C GLY A 16 -24.91 -8.41 2.91
N GLU A 17 -25.15 -9.45 3.70
CA GLU A 17 -25.46 -9.32 5.14
C GLU A 17 -24.20 -9.27 6.02
N HIS A 18 -23.01 -9.58 5.48
CA HIS A 18 -21.78 -9.61 6.26
C HIS A 18 -21.15 -8.22 6.38
N VAL A 19 -21.21 -7.66 7.59
CA VAL A 19 -20.59 -6.37 7.91
C VAL A 19 -19.07 -6.55 8.06
N VAL A 20 -18.29 -5.77 7.30
CA VAL A 20 -16.83 -5.79 7.37
C VAL A 20 -16.32 -4.77 8.37
N PHE A 21 -16.84 -3.53 8.33
CA PHE A 21 -16.54 -2.48 9.30
C PHE A 21 -17.70 -1.48 9.39
N ARG A 22 -17.79 -0.78 10.54
CA ARG A 22 -18.80 0.24 10.80
C ARG A 22 -18.15 1.49 11.37
N SER A 23 -18.60 2.65 10.91
CA SER A 23 -18.23 3.98 11.42
C SER A 23 -16.72 4.18 11.62
N LEU A 24 -15.90 3.62 10.68
CA LEU A 24 -14.46 3.68 10.73
C LEU A 24 -13.96 5.08 10.35
N GLY A 25 -12.99 5.59 11.12
CA GLY A 25 -12.28 6.83 10.85
C GLY A 25 -10.78 6.59 10.71
N LEU A 26 -10.14 7.24 9.73
CA LEU A 26 -8.73 7.12 9.45
C LEU A 26 -8.21 8.39 8.76
N GLU A 27 -7.04 8.84 9.16
CA GLU A 27 -6.33 9.96 8.51
C GLU A 27 -4.96 9.51 8.03
N VAL A 28 -4.52 10.03 6.88
CA VAL A 28 -3.18 9.82 6.32
C VAL A 28 -2.59 11.17 5.94
N TYR A 29 -1.35 11.40 6.33
CA TYR A 29 -0.65 12.66 6.08
C TYR A 29 0.31 12.55 4.89
N SER A 30 0.61 13.68 4.28
CA SER A 30 1.51 13.73 3.12
C SER A 30 2.91 13.23 3.49
N GLY A 31 3.47 12.34 2.66
CA GLY A 31 4.81 11.79 2.82
C GLY A 31 4.94 10.66 3.85
N GLU A 32 3.82 10.20 4.47
CA GLU A 32 3.89 9.04 5.37
C GLU A 32 3.59 7.71 4.66
N VAL A 33 4.10 6.63 5.24
CA VAL A 33 3.63 5.27 4.98
C VAL A 33 2.76 4.84 6.15
N LEU A 34 1.43 4.80 5.94
CA LEU A 34 0.54 4.21 6.94
C LEU A 34 0.44 2.71 6.70
N THR A 35 0.87 1.90 7.68
CA THR A 35 0.75 0.45 7.61
C THR A 35 -0.52 -0.01 8.32
N ILE A 36 -1.47 -0.60 7.57
CA ILE A 36 -2.69 -1.21 8.12
C ILE A 36 -2.40 -2.69 8.41
N LEU A 37 -2.37 -3.03 9.68
CA LEU A 37 -2.13 -4.36 10.22
C LEU A 37 -3.43 -5.06 10.60
N GLY A 38 -3.39 -6.37 10.71
CA GLY A 38 -4.47 -7.19 11.26
C GLY A 38 -4.48 -8.59 10.66
N PRO A 39 -5.22 -9.53 11.28
CA PRO A 39 -5.34 -10.90 10.80
C PRO A 39 -6.01 -10.97 9.43
N ASN A 40 -5.89 -12.14 8.77
CA ASN A 40 -6.57 -12.39 7.52
C ASN A 40 -8.10 -12.33 7.72
N GLY A 41 -8.80 -11.74 6.77
CA GLY A 41 -10.26 -11.62 6.81
C GLY A 41 -10.80 -10.46 7.68
N CYS A 42 -9.98 -9.68 8.39
CA CYS A 42 -10.48 -8.56 9.20
C CYS A 42 -10.95 -7.33 8.39
N GLY A 43 -10.73 -7.31 7.06
CA GLY A 43 -11.24 -6.25 6.18
C GLY A 43 -10.20 -5.28 5.63
N LYS A 44 -8.89 -5.49 5.82
CA LYS A 44 -7.81 -4.60 5.35
C LYS A 44 -7.89 -4.26 3.86
N SER A 45 -7.91 -5.29 3.01
CA SER A 45 -8.00 -5.11 1.54
C SER A 45 -9.32 -4.46 1.12
N THR A 46 -10.42 -4.77 1.84
CA THR A 46 -11.72 -4.11 1.62
C THR A 46 -11.65 -2.63 1.93
N LEU A 47 -11.08 -2.26 3.09
CA LEU A 47 -10.87 -0.86 3.47
C LEU A 47 -9.99 -0.14 2.43
N LEU A 48 -8.89 -0.77 2.00
CA LEU A 48 -8.00 -0.19 1.00
C LEU A 48 -8.72 0.03 -0.34
N ARG A 49 -9.58 -0.91 -0.78
CA ARG A 49 -10.40 -0.78 -1.99
C ARG A 49 -11.46 0.30 -1.85
N CYS A 50 -12.04 0.49 -0.67
CA CYS A 50 -12.96 1.61 -0.40
C CYS A 50 -12.22 2.96 -0.47
N ILE A 51 -11.03 3.07 0.16
CA ILE A 51 -10.19 4.27 0.08
C ILE A 51 -9.84 4.60 -1.38
N GLY A 52 -9.49 3.59 -2.19
CA GLY A 52 -9.20 3.77 -3.61
C GLY A 52 -10.44 4.00 -4.50
N GLY A 53 -11.63 3.91 -3.93
CA GLY A 53 -12.90 4.04 -4.67
C GLY A 53 -13.17 2.89 -5.64
N ALA A 54 -12.52 1.74 -5.48
CA ALA A 54 -12.84 0.51 -6.19
C ALA A 54 -14.10 -0.17 -5.64
N LEU A 55 -14.42 0.07 -4.36
CA LEU A 55 -15.66 -0.32 -3.71
C LEU A 55 -16.33 0.95 -3.15
N ALA A 56 -17.64 1.07 -3.39
CA ALA A 56 -18.43 2.16 -2.80
C ALA A 56 -18.75 1.86 -1.34
N LEU A 57 -18.60 2.84 -0.45
CA LEU A 57 -19.03 2.73 0.93
C LEU A 57 -20.55 2.66 1.03
N ASP A 58 -21.09 1.91 2.01
CA ASP A 58 -22.52 1.98 2.35
C ASP A 58 -22.84 3.30 3.08
N GLN A 59 -21.91 3.78 3.92
CA GLN A 59 -22.02 5.04 4.66
C GLN A 59 -20.62 5.67 4.85
N GLY A 60 -20.61 6.99 5.08
CA GLY A 60 -19.39 7.74 5.28
C GLY A 60 -18.79 8.27 3.97
N SER A 61 -17.58 8.81 4.05
CA SER A 61 -16.90 9.40 2.90
C SER A 61 -15.38 9.21 2.98
N VAL A 62 -14.72 9.30 1.84
CA VAL A 62 -13.26 9.36 1.72
C VAL A 62 -12.89 10.66 1.03
N LEU A 63 -12.15 11.50 1.72
CA LEU A 63 -11.68 12.79 1.20
C LEU A 63 -10.20 12.68 0.80
N LEU A 64 -9.83 13.31 -0.31
CA LEU A 64 -8.45 13.60 -0.70
C LEU A 64 -8.26 15.11 -0.62
N GLY A 65 -7.59 15.60 0.43
CA GLY A 65 -7.68 17.00 0.83
C GLY A 65 -9.13 17.37 1.10
N ASP A 66 -9.63 18.39 0.39
CA ASP A 66 -11.02 18.84 0.52
C ASP A 66 -12.00 18.19 -0.48
N VAL A 67 -11.53 17.23 -1.29
CA VAL A 67 -12.32 16.63 -2.39
C VAL A 67 -12.82 15.26 -2.00
N ASP A 68 -14.16 15.08 -1.97
CA ASP A 68 -14.75 13.75 -1.82
C ASP A 68 -14.46 12.88 -3.07
N LEU A 69 -13.86 11.72 -2.86
CA LEU A 69 -13.51 10.79 -3.93
C LEU A 69 -14.74 10.23 -4.65
N ALA A 70 -15.89 10.19 -4.01
CA ALA A 70 -17.14 9.77 -4.63
C ALA A 70 -17.64 10.78 -5.68
N ALA A 71 -17.27 12.05 -5.57
CA ALA A 71 -17.60 13.10 -6.55
C ALA A 71 -16.73 13.04 -7.82
N LEU A 72 -15.63 12.28 -7.81
CA LEU A 72 -14.73 12.15 -8.95
C LEU A 72 -15.15 10.98 -9.86
N ASP A 73 -15.07 11.20 -11.16
CA ASP A 73 -15.15 10.10 -12.12
C ASP A 73 -13.95 9.15 -11.97
N ALA A 74 -14.06 7.95 -12.54
CA ALA A 74 -13.02 6.92 -12.42
C ALA A 74 -11.65 7.39 -12.91
N ARG A 75 -11.62 8.23 -13.96
CA ARG A 75 -10.41 8.74 -14.59
C ARG A 75 -9.75 9.83 -13.73
N ALA A 76 -10.52 10.76 -13.21
CA ALA A 76 -10.03 11.79 -12.29
C ALA A 76 -9.48 11.17 -11.01
N ARG A 77 -10.16 10.17 -10.47
CA ARG A 77 -9.72 9.40 -9.32
C ARG A 77 -8.43 8.63 -9.60
N ALA A 78 -8.34 7.94 -10.75
CA ALA A 78 -7.13 7.23 -11.16
C ALA A 78 -5.92 8.13 -11.40
N ARG A 79 -6.08 9.43 -11.65
CA ARG A 79 -4.97 10.40 -11.69
C ARG A 79 -4.45 10.79 -10.30
N LYS A 80 -5.22 10.55 -9.25
CA LYS A 80 -4.90 10.97 -7.88
C LYS A 80 -4.48 9.81 -7.00
N ILE A 81 -5.03 8.61 -7.24
CA ILE A 81 -4.79 7.40 -6.45
C ILE A 81 -4.33 6.28 -7.37
N ALA A 82 -3.16 5.71 -7.08
CA ALA A 82 -2.69 4.48 -7.71
C ALA A 82 -2.90 3.29 -6.79
N PHE A 83 -3.17 2.12 -7.38
CA PHE A 83 -3.41 0.90 -6.63
C PHE A 83 -2.47 -0.22 -7.13
N LEU A 84 -1.74 -0.82 -6.20
CA LEU A 84 -1.00 -2.06 -6.41
C LEU A 84 -1.78 -3.19 -5.74
N PHE A 85 -2.39 -4.04 -6.56
CA PHE A 85 -3.15 -5.19 -6.10
C PHE A 85 -2.23 -6.35 -5.73
N GLN A 86 -2.68 -7.20 -4.81
CA GLN A 86 -1.95 -8.38 -4.35
C GLN A 86 -1.72 -9.40 -5.48
N ASP A 87 -2.74 -9.66 -6.29
CA ASP A 87 -2.70 -10.67 -7.34
C ASP A 87 -2.54 -10.03 -8.72
N HIS A 88 -1.48 -10.40 -9.42
CA HIS A 88 -1.27 -10.07 -10.82
C HIS A 88 -0.65 -11.26 -11.56
N THR A 89 -1.48 -11.98 -12.30
CA THR A 89 -1.01 -13.06 -13.18
C THR A 89 -0.71 -12.48 -14.56
N PRO A 90 0.53 -12.52 -15.04
CA PRO A 90 0.87 -12.04 -16.38
C PRO A 90 0.23 -12.93 -17.43
N SER A 91 -0.63 -12.35 -18.28
CA SER A 91 -1.34 -13.07 -19.33
C SER A 91 -0.64 -12.97 -20.71
N PHE A 92 0.18 -11.94 -20.92
CA PHE A 92 0.82 -11.66 -22.19
C PHE A 92 2.30 -11.26 -22.03
N PRO A 93 3.19 -11.58 -22.99
CA PRO A 93 4.62 -11.28 -22.94
C PRO A 93 4.95 -9.84 -23.39
N PHE A 94 4.23 -8.85 -22.84
CA PHE A 94 4.56 -7.44 -23.08
C PHE A 94 5.97 -7.13 -22.56
N ALA A 95 6.65 -6.17 -23.19
CA ALA A 95 7.89 -5.65 -22.62
C ALA A 95 7.63 -4.96 -21.26
N VAL A 96 8.58 -5.06 -20.35
CA VAL A 96 8.48 -4.41 -19.02
C VAL A 96 8.15 -2.92 -19.14
N LEU A 97 8.76 -2.23 -20.10
CA LEU A 97 8.49 -0.81 -20.37
C LEU A 97 7.02 -0.56 -20.73
N ASP A 98 6.43 -1.44 -21.53
CA ASP A 98 5.03 -1.31 -21.94
C ASP A 98 4.10 -1.50 -20.74
N VAL A 99 4.38 -2.50 -19.89
CA VAL A 99 3.61 -2.74 -18.65
C VAL A 99 3.65 -1.51 -17.73
N VAL A 100 4.82 -0.88 -17.56
CA VAL A 100 4.92 0.34 -16.75
C VAL A 100 4.18 1.50 -17.42
N SER A 101 4.31 1.66 -18.75
CA SER A 101 3.64 2.71 -19.53
C SER A 101 2.10 2.63 -19.43
N MET A 102 1.53 1.44 -19.18
CA MET A 102 0.08 1.28 -18.92
C MET A 102 -0.39 2.10 -17.71
N GLY A 103 0.50 2.46 -16.76
CA GLY A 103 0.18 3.37 -15.67
C GLY A 103 -0.21 4.78 -16.14
N ARG A 104 0.13 5.16 -17.39
CA ARG A 104 -0.28 6.44 -17.99
C ARG A 104 -1.70 6.43 -18.58
N THR A 105 -2.38 5.28 -18.60
CA THR A 105 -3.76 5.14 -19.13
C THR A 105 -4.73 6.26 -18.67
N PRO A 106 -4.73 6.73 -17.42
CA PRO A 106 -5.62 7.81 -16.99
C PRO A 106 -5.40 9.16 -17.71
N TYR A 107 -4.27 9.33 -18.40
CA TYR A 107 -3.91 10.56 -19.12
C TYR A 107 -4.11 10.44 -20.63
N LEU A 108 -4.32 9.24 -21.16
CA LEU A 108 -4.50 9.01 -22.58
C LEU A 108 -5.93 9.33 -23.02
N SER A 109 -6.13 9.72 -24.28
CA SER A 109 -7.46 9.74 -24.89
C SER A 109 -7.99 8.31 -25.08
N THR A 110 -9.29 8.16 -25.37
CA THR A 110 -9.95 6.82 -25.47
C THR A 110 -9.26 5.87 -26.47
N PHE A 111 -8.65 6.43 -27.52
CA PHE A 111 -7.90 5.65 -28.53
C PHE A 111 -6.41 6.06 -28.60
N GLY A 112 -5.92 6.76 -27.55
CA GLY A 112 -4.55 7.26 -27.52
C GLY A 112 -3.55 6.18 -27.12
N ALA A 113 -2.38 6.20 -27.75
CA ALA A 113 -1.22 5.43 -27.33
C ALA A 113 -0.30 6.28 -26.44
N PRO A 114 0.52 5.67 -25.58
CA PRO A 114 1.53 6.37 -24.80
C PRO A 114 2.46 7.19 -25.71
N SER A 115 2.72 8.43 -25.31
CA SER A 115 3.64 9.32 -26.02
C SER A 115 5.11 8.97 -25.72
N ARG A 116 6.04 9.59 -26.45
CA ARG A 116 7.48 9.47 -26.11
C ARG A 116 7.80 10.00 -24.72
N GLN A 117 7.03 10.98 -24.24
CA GLN A 117 7.17 11.49 -22.87
C GLN A 117 6.70 10.46 -21.84
N ASP A 118 5.57 9.78 -22.07
CA ASP A 118 5.10 8.71 -21.19
C ASP A 118 6.09 7.56 -21.11
N SER A 119 6.73 7.19 -22.24
CA SER A 119 7.80 6.18 -22.26
C SER A 119 9.03 6.60 -21.45
N ARG A 120 9.45 7.86 -21.52
CA ARG A 120 10.54 8.38 -20.67
C ARG A 120 10.19 8.32 -19.19
N MET A 121 8.99 8.76 -18.83
CA MET A 121 8.50 8.67 -17.45
C MET A 121 8.46 7.22 -16.94
N ALA A 122 8.12 6.26 -17.81
CA ALA A 122 8.14 4.84 -17.48
C ALA A 122 9.59 4.32 -17.28
N GLU A 123 10.56 4.77 -18.08
CA GLU A 123 11.98 4.45 -17.84
C GLU A 123 12.50 5.03 -16.53
N GLU A 124 12.14 6.27 -16.18
CA GLU A 124 12.48 6.92 -14.91
C GLU A 124 11.87 6.16 -13.72
N ALA A 125 10.60 5.75 -13.82
CA ALA A 125 9.95 4.94 -12.79
C ALA A 125 10.65 3.58 -12.62
N LEU A 126 11.07 2.92 -13.71
CA LEU A 126 11.87 1.69 -13.64
C LEU A 126 13.24 1.93 -12.98
N GLU A 127 13.85 3.07 -13.19
CA GLU A 127 15.11 3.43 -12.53
C GLU A 127 14.95 3.60 -11.03
N GLN A 128 13.86 4.26 -10.58
CA GLN A 128 13.54 4.43 -9.16
C GLN A 128 13.40 3.10 -8.42
N VAL A 129 12.90 2.06 -9.09
CA VAL A 129 12.80 0.71 -8.50
C VAL A 129 14.03 -0.17 -8.82
N GLY A 130 15.03 0.33 -9.57
CA GLY A 130 16.27 -0.36 -9.90
C GLY A 130 16.17 -1.40 -11.02
N LEU A 131 15.14 -1.31 -11.87
CA LEU A 131 14.85 -2.30 -12.93
C LEU A 131 14.98 -1.76 -14.36
N ARG A 132 15.59 -0.59 -14.59
CA ARG A 132 15.76 -0.01 -15.93
C ARG A 132 16.43 -0.96 -16.93
N HIS A 133 17.36 -1.79 -16.45
CA HIS A 133 18.08 -2.76 -17.28
C HIS A 133 17.18 -3.88 -17.85
N LEU A 134 15.98 -4.07 -17.28
CA LEU A 134 14.99 -5.06 -17.72
C LEU A 134 13.92 -4.50 -18.67
N LYS A 135 14.00 -3.23 -19.06
CA LYS A 135 12.92 -2.53 -19.78
C LYS A 135 12.41 -3.22 -21.06
N SER A 136 13.28 -3.93 -21.78
CA SER A 136 12.93 -4.64 -23.02
C SER A 136 12.64 -6.13 -22.82
N ARG A 137 12.77 -6.64 -21.57
CA ARG A 137 12.53 -8.05 -21.26
C ARG A 137 11.03 -8.34 -21.22
N PRO A 138 10.57 -9.52 -21.70
CA PRO A 138 9.19 -9.94 -21.52
C PRO A 138 8.80 -10.01 -20.03
N TYR A 139 7.67 -9.37 -19.65
CA TYR A 139 7.19 -9.34 -18.28
C TYR A 139 6.92 -10.73 -17.70
N THR A 140 6.53 -11.69 -18.56
CA THR A 140 6.28 -13.09 -18.20
C THR A 140 7.53 -13.84 -17.73
N GLU A 141 8.73 -13.39 -18.13
CA GLU A 141 10.01 -14.01 -17.78
C GLU A 141 10.62 -13.51 -16.48
N LEU A 142 9.99 -12.54 -15.84
CA LEU A 142 10.47 -11.97 -14.60
C LEU A 142 10.21 -12.89 -13.40
N SER A 143 11.09 -12.85 -12.40
CA SER A 143 10.84 -13.42 -11.08
C SER A 143 9.66 -12.71 -10.38
N GLY A 144 9.07 -13.35 -9.37
CA GLY A 144 7.97 -12.75 -8.58
C GLY A 144 8.35 -11.39 -7.98
N GLY A 145 9.56 -11.26 -7.43
CA GLY A 145 10.04 -10.00 -6.87
C GLY A 145 10.27 -8.91 -7.92
N GLU A 146 10.81 -9.25 -9.09
CA GLU A 146 10.96 -8.30 -10.20
C GLU A 146 9.60 -7.84 -10.71
N ARG A 147 8.63 -8.77 -10.85
CA ARG A 147 7.25 -8.41 -11.24
C ARG A 147 6.62 -7.43 -10.26
N GLN A 148 6.78 -7.66 -8.96
CA GLN A 148 6.26 -6.77 -7.93
C GLN A 148 6.84 -5.35 -8.04
N LEU A 149 8.15 -5.23 -8.26
CA LEU A 149 8.81 -3.93 -8.46
C LEU A 149 8.38 -3.26 -9.79
N VAL A 150 8.12 -4.01 -10.86
CA VAL A 150 7.55 -3.47 -12.11
C VAL A 150 6.14 -2.92 -11.87
N LEU A 151 5.31 -3.62 -11.10
CA LEU A 151 3.98 -3.11 -10.73
C LEU A 151 4.08 -1.86 -9.85
N LEU A 152 5.06 -1.79 -8.94
CA LEU A 152 5.33 -0.57 -8.17
C LEU A 152 5.74 0.59 -9.10
N ALA A 153 6.63 0.36 -10.09
CA ALA A 153 6.98 1.36 -11.10
C ALA A 153 5.76 1.83 -11.90
N ARG A 154 4.84 0.91 -12.25
CA ARG A 154 3.58 1.23 -12.91
C ARG A 154 2.68 2.15 -12.06
N THR A 155 2.70 2.03 -10.73
CA THR A 155 1.97 2.99 -9.87
C THR A 155 2.66 4.34 -9.82
N LEU A 156 4.00 4.37 -9.82
CA LEU A 156 4.79 5.61 -9.78
C LEU A 156 4.62 6.46 -11.04
N VAL A 157 4.64 5.82 -12.23
CA VAL A 157 4.50 6.54 -13.51
C VAL A 157 3.14 7.24 -13.64
N GLN A 158 2.15 6.81 -12.89
CA GLN A 158 0.84 7.46 -12.80
C GLN A 158 0.92 8.82 -12.10
N GLN A 159 2.00 9.11 -11.34
CA GLN A 159 2.19 10.33 -10.55
C GLN A 159 1.01 10.62 -9.59
N PRO A 160 0.60 9.67 -8.78
CA PRO A 160 -0.54 9.83 -7.89
C PRO A 160 -0.18 10.68 -6.65
N ALA A 161 -1.19 11.23 -5.99
CA ALA A 161 -1.03 11.85 -4.67
C ALA A 161 -0.79 10.81 -3.57
N VAL A 162 -1.37 9.61 -3.72
CA VAL A 162 -1.21 8.48 -2.79
C VAL A 162 -1.18 7.15 -3.54
N ILE A 163 -0.33 6.22 -3.06
CA ILE A 163 -0.26 4.85 -3.57
C ILE A 163 -0.84 3.89 -2.53
N LEU A 164 -1.77 3.06 -2.94
CA LEU A 164 -2.37 2.00 -2.15
C LEU A 164 -1.69 0.67 -2.48
N LEU A 165 -1.14 0.01 -1.46
CA LEU A 165 -0.37 -1.23 -1.59
C LEU A 165 -1.09 -2.35 -0.83
N ASP A 166 -1.74 -3.28 -1.55
CA ASP A 166 -2.44 -4.40 -0.93
C ASP A 166 -1.48 -5.59 -0.78
N GLU A 167 -0.99 -5.81 0.43
CA GLU A 167 -0.02 -6.86 0.80
C GLU A 167 1.17 -6.96 -0.18
N PRO A 168 1.98 -5.90 -0.36
CA PRO A 168 2.98 -5.81 -1.43
C PRO A 168 4.13 -6.83 -1.31
N THR A 169 4.20 -7.59 -0.24
CA THR A 169 5.23 -8.61 0.02
C THR A 169 4.68 -10.03 0.03
N ALA A 170 3.36 -10.20 -0.16
CA ALA A 170 2.75 -11.51 -0.19
C ALA A 170 3.35 -12.38 -1.33
N HIS A 171 3.50 -13.67 -1.07
CA HIS A 171 4.04 -14.65 -2.01
C HIS A 171 5.48 -14.43 -2.49
N LEU A 172 6.21 -13.49 -1.88
CA LEU A 172 7.62 -13.27 -2.15
C LEU A 172 8.49 -14.10 -1.17
N ASP A 173 9.62 -14.59 -1.65
CA ASP A 173 10.66 -15.10 -0.77
C ASP A 173 11.28 -13.99 0.10
N PHE A 174 11.97 -14.36 1.16
CA PHE A 174 12.53 -13.43 2.13
C PHE A 174 13.41 -12.33 1.50
N LYS A 175 14.26 -12.68 0.52
CA LYS A 175 15.13 -11.72 -0.17
C LYS A 175 14.33 -10.68 -0.94
N ASN A 176 13.29 -11.13 -1.66
CA ASN A 176 12.45 -10.25 -2.46
C ASN A 176 11.50 -9.41 -1.58
N GLN A 177 11.04 -9.93 -0.43
CA GLN A 177 10.33 -9.13 0.57
C GLN A 177 11.17 -7.95 1.05
N VAL A 178 12.41 -8.21 1.49
CA VAL A 178 13.34 -7.16 1.96
C VAL A 178 13.56 -6.12 0.86
N ARG A 179 13.86 -6.54 -0.37
CA ARG A 179 14.07 -5.62 -1.51
C ARG A 179 12.84 -4.75 -1.79
N SER A 180 11.65 -5.33 -1.75
CA SER A 180 10.40 -4.60 -1.97
C SER A 180 10.19 -3.53 -0.89
N LEU A 181 10.38 -3.90 0.38
CA LEU A 181 10.23 -3.00 1.52
C LEU A 181 11.30 -1.88 1.53
N GLU A 182 12.55 -2.19 1.15
CA GLU A 182 13.60 -1.18 0.97
C GLU A 182 13.22 -0.14 -0.11
N ARG A 183 12.63 -0.58 -1.23
CA ARG A 183 12.16 0.34 -2.28
C ARG A 183 10.98 1.19 -1.83
N ILE A 184 10.02 0.61 -1.12
CA ILE A 184 8.91 1.36 -0.50
C ILE A 184 9.47 2.42 0.46
N GLY A 185 10.43 2.05 1.32
CA GLY A 185 11.09 2.98 2.25
C GLY A 185 11.85 4.11 1.55
N ALA A 186 12.57 3.80 0.48
CA ALA A 186 13.28 4.80 -0.33
C ALA A 186 12.32 5.81 -0.98
N LEU A 187 11.19 5.35 -1.49
CA LEU A 187 10.14 6.20 -2.07
C LEU A 187 9.46 7.06 -1.00
N ALA A 188 9.19 6.51 0.18
CA ALA A 188 8.69 7.27 1.33
C ALA A 188 9.66 8.39 1.73
N GLY A 189 10.96 8.10 1.75
CA GLY A 189 12.01 9.09 1.99
C GLY A 189 12.07 10.22 0.95
N GLN A 190 11.50 10.01 -0.23
CA GLN A 190 11.32 11.02 -1.29
C GLN A 190 9.98 11.76 -1.19
N GLY A 191 9.19 11.51 -0.14
CA GLY A 191 7.92 12.18 0.10
C GLY A 191 6.70 11.52 -0.57
N VAL A 192 6.84 10.29 -1.11
CA VAL A 192 5.69 9.55 -1.67
C VAL A 192 4.80 9.07 -0.53
N THR A 193 3.52 9.45 -0.56
CA THR A 193 2.53 9.00 0.41
C THR A 193 2.01 7.62 0.05
N MET A 194 1.98 6.69 1.02
CA MET A 194 1.52 5.33 0.79
C MET A 194 0.63 4.82 1.93
N ILE A 195 -0.36 4.00 1.57
CA ILE A 195 -1.13 3.20 2.52
C ILE A 195 -0.88 1.74 2.17
N MET A 196 -0.34 0.98 3.10
CA MET A 196 0.05 -0.41 2.87
C MET A 196 -0.72 -1.34 3.82
N THR A 197 -1.33 -2.39 3.31
CA THR A 197 -1.84 -3.47 4.15
C THR A 197 -0.76 -4.53 4.39
N SER A 198 -0.77 -5.12 5.57
CA SER A 198 0.09 -6.26 5.90
C SER A 198 -0.55 -7.17 6.95
N HIS A 199 -0.24 -8.45 6.89
CA HIS A 199 -0.52 -9.42 7.97
C HIS A 199 0.69 -9.61 8.90
N ASP A 200 1.89 -9.17 8.51
CA ASP A 200 3.09 -9.19 9.35
C ASP A 200 3.20 -7.91 10.18
N PRO A 201 3.06 -7.98 11.52
CA PRO A 201 3.14 -6.83 12.39
C PRO A 201 4.52 -6.15 12.40
N ASN A 202 5.57 -6.85 11.99
CA ASN A 202 6.92 -6.28 11.89
C ASN A 202 7.01 -5.15 10.87
N HIS A 203 6.16 -5.15 9.85
CA HIS A 203 6.15 -4.11 8.83
C HIS A 203 5.80 -2.72 9.40
N ALA A 204 5.10 -2.62 10.54
CA ALA A 204 4.81 -1.35 11.19
C ALA A 204 6.06 -0.60 11.70
N PHE A 205 7.14 -1.33 11.95
CA PHE A 205 8.38 -0.76 12.48
C PHE A 205 9.44 -0.44 11.42
N LEU A 206 9.17 -0.80 10.15
CA LEU A 206 10.11 -0.59 9.05
C LEU A 206 10.15 0.86 8.57
N PHE A 207 9.02 1.56 8.68
CA PHE A 207 8.89 2.94 8.24
C PHE A 207 8.64 3.85 9.42
N PRO A 208 9.29 5.04 9.47
CA PRO A 208 8.95 6.03 10.48
C PRO A 208 7.51 6.49 10.24
N GLY A 209 6.68 6.43 11.28
CA GLY A 209 5.32 6.93 11.15
C GLY A 209 4.29 6.18 12.00
N ARG A 210 3.11 6.06 11.43
CA ARG A 210 1.92 5.57 12.08
C ARG A 210 1.54 4.18 11.56
N ALA A 211 0.89 3.44 12.44
CA ALA A 211 0.25 2.17 12.10
C ALA A 211 -1.25 2.24 12.40
N ALA A 212 -2.00 1.42 11.70
CA ALA A 212 -3.41 1.18 11.97
C ALA A 212 -3.59 -0.32 12.23
N LEU A 213 -4.06 -0.71 13.40
CA LEU A 213 -4.35 -2.11 13.72
C LEU A 213 -5.86 -2.35 13.59
N MET A 214 -6.23 -3.14 12.62
CA MET A 214 -7.61 -3.55 12.36
C MET A 214 -7.89 -4.90 13.03
N GLN A 215 -8.92 -4.94 13.85
CA GLN A 215 -9.34 -6.13 14.59
C GLN A 215 -10.44 -6.90 13.84
N PRO A 216 -10.66 -8.19 14.16
CA PRO A 216 -11.87 -8.88 13.73
C PRO A 216 -13.12 -8.07 14.11
N GLY A 217 -14.09 -7.95 13.17
CA GLY A 217 -15.25 -7.08 13.34
C GLY A 217 -15.05 -5.63 12.89
N GLY A 218 -13.87 -5.28 12.37
CA GLY A 218 -13.61 -4.03 11.65
C GLY A 218 -13.26 -2.83 12.53
N ALA A 219 -13.12 -3.01 13.85
CA ALA A 219 -12.60 -1.94 14.72
C ALA A 219 -11.14 -1.64 14.34
N ILE A 220 -10.77 -0.35 14.34
CA ILE A 220 -9.42 0.10 13.98
C ILE A 220 -8.85 1.04 15.04
N THR A 221 -7.57 0.86 15.37
CA THR A 221 -6.82 1.77 16.24
C THR A 221 -5.67 2.35 15.42
N VAL A 222 -5.56 3.68 15.37
CA VAL A 222 -4.56 4.40 14.57
C VAL A 222 -3.69 5.28 15.46
N GLY A 223 -2.40 5.26 15.24
CA GLY A 223 -1.47 6.09 16.00
C GLY A 223 0.00 5.79 15.70
N PRO A 224 0.94 6.34 16.45
CA PRO A 224 2.34 5.98 16.35
C PRO A 224 2.53 4.47 16.46
N ALA A 225 3.33 3.87 15.59
CA ALA A 225 3.49 2.41 15.52
C ALA A 225 3.83 1.80 16.90
N ALA A 226 4.70 2.47 17.68
CA ALA A 226 5.10 2.00 19.00
C ALA A 226 3.99 2.00 20.07
N GLN A 227 2.90 2.75 19.83
CA GLN A 227 1.74 2.79 20.72
C GLN A 227 0.62 1.84 20.27
N VAL A 228 0.48 1.66 18.97
CA VAL A 228 -0.54 0.79 18.36
C VAL A 228 -0.12 -0.66 18.41
N VAL A 229 1.17 -0.96 18.16
CA VAL A 229 1.72 -2.31 18.06
C VAL A 229 2.38 -2.67 19.39
N THR A 230 1.60 -3.30 20.27
CA THR A 230 2.00 -3.74 21.61
C THR A 230 1.64 -5.22 21.81
N ASP A 231 2.21 -5.86 22.82
CA ASP A 231 1.88 -7.25 23.21
C ASP A 231 0.38 -7.45 23.33
N ALA A 232 -0.28 -6.56 24.08
CA ALA A 232 -1.73 -6.65 24.35
C ALA A 232 -2.57 -6.46 23.08
N SER A 233 -2.26 -5.44 22.27
CA SER A 233 -3.04 -5.14 21.06
C SER A 233 -2.90 -6.24 20.01
N LEU A 234 -1.68 -6.75 19.81
CA LEU A 234 -1.43 -7.84 18.87
C LEU A 234 -2.04 -9.16 19.36
N SER A 235 -1.85 -9.50 20.63
CA SER A 235 -2.44 -10.73 21.19
C SER A 235 -3.97 -10.71 21.09
N GLY A 236 -4.59 -9.56 21.34
CA GLY A 236 -6.03 -9.40 21.16
C GLY A 236 -6.50 -9.50 19.72
N ALA A 237 -5.76 -8.89 18.78
CA ALA A 237 -6.14 -8.88 17.37
C ALA A 237 -5.92 -10.24 16.68
N TYR A 238 -4.80 -10.94 16.99
CA TYR A 238 -4.43 -12.19 16.35
C TYR A 238 -4.92 -13.44 17.10
N GLY A 239 -5.39 -13.30 18.34
CA GLY A 239 -5.87 -14.43 19.16
C GLY A 239 -4.78 -15.38 19.63
N ILE A 240 -3.51 -14.95 19.63
CA ILE A 240 -2.34 -15.71 20.07
C ILE A 240 -1.46 -14.82 20.96
N GLY A 241 -0.64 -15.43 21.84
CA GLY A 241 0.36 -14.67 22.58
C GLY A 241 1.44 -14.10 21.64
N VAL A 242 1.68 -12.81 21.74
CA VAL A 242 2.72 -12.09 20.95
C VAL A 242 3.51 -11.20 21.90
N SER A 243 4.83 -11.16 21.73
CA SER A 243 5.71 -10.20 22.39
C SER A 243 6.29 -9.22 21.37
N VAL A 244 6.35 -7.95 21.75
CA VAL A 244 7.08 -6.90 21.04
C VAL A 244 8.40 -6.65 21.76
N LEU A 245 9.49 -7.03 21.13
CA LEU A 245 10.83 -6.95 21.67
C LEU A 245 11.62 -5.83 21.02
N SER A 246 12.61 -5.29 21.76
CA SER A 246 13.58 -4.33 21.24
C SER A 246 14.95 -4.96 21.11
N HIS A 247 15.67 -4.63 20.04
CA HIS A 247 17.03 -5.06 19.80
C HIS A 247 17.91 -3.87 19.37
N PRO A 248 19.12 -3.71 19.90
CA PRO A 248 20.03 -2.67 19.47
C PRO A 248 20.30 -2.74 17.96
N ARG A 249 20.32 -1.58 17.29
CA ARG A 249 20.71 -1.50 15.88
C ARG A 249 22.21 -1.79 15.74
N ARG A 250 22.58 -2.45 14.63
CA ARG A 250 23.99 -2.79 14.35
C ARG A 250 24.90 -1.55 14.21
N ASP A 251 24.32 -0.42 13.81
CA ASP A 251 25.01 0.86 13.66
C ASP A 251 25.12 1.65 14.99
N GLY A 252 24.65 1.07 16.12
CA GLY A 252 24.64 1.70 17.44
C GLY A 252 23.68 2.90 17.59
N ARG A 253 22.84 3.18 16.60
CA ARG A 253 21.91 4.33 16.60
C ARG A 253 20.51 3.92 17.00
N GLY A 254 20.32 3.63 18.30
CA GLY A 254 19.03 3.30 18.87
C GLY A 254 18.66 1.82 18.74
N GLU A 255 17.37 1.53 18.86
CA GLU A 255 16.81 0.18 18.85
C GLU A 255 15.85 0.01 17.67
N PHE A 256 15.67 -1.22 17.22
CA PHE A 256 14.54 -1.59 16.38
C PHE A 256 13.63 -2.54 17.16
N LYS A 257 12.32 -2.43 16.91
CA LYS A 257 11.31 -3.31 17.50
C LYS A 257 10.95 -4.41 16.52
N PHE A 258 10.63 -5.58 17.07
CA PHE A 258 10.11 -6.71 16.30
C PHE A 258 9.11 -7.51 17.13
N CYS A 259 8.19 -8.18 16.45
CA CYS A 259 7.16 -9.01 17.04
C CYS A 259 7.51 -10.48 16.87
N THR A 260 7.27 -11.26 17.91
CA THR A 260 7.42 -12.72 17.88
C THR A 260 6.24 -13.39 18.58
N PRO A 261 5.64 -14.46 17.99
CA PRO A 261 4.61 -15.22 18.67
C PRO A 261 5.23 -16.05 19.79
N TRP A 262 4.41 -16.38 20.80
CA TRP A 262 4.80 -17.35 21.82
C TRP A 262 4.62 -18.75 21.27
N TYR A 263 5.68 -19.55 21.37
CA TYR A 263 5.64 -20.97 21.09
C TYR A 263 5.58 -21.71 22.45
N ASN A 264 4.55 -22.54 22.63
CA ASN A 264 4.41 -23.43 23.79
C ASN A 264 5.29 -24.66 23.62
#